data_67998e2f50c422a2ba7348e8f8db2712
#
_entry.id   67998e2f50c422a2ba7348e8f8db2712
#
_cell.length_a   1.000
_cell.length_b   1.000
_cell.length_c   1.000
_cell.angle_alpha   90.00
_cell.angle_beta   90.00
_cell.angle_gamma   90.00
#
_symmetry.space_group_name_H-M   'P 1'
#
loop_
_entity.id
_entity.type
_entity.pdbx_description
1 polymer ?
#
loop_
_entity_poly.entity_id
_entity_poly.type
_entity_poly.pdbx_seq_one_letter_code
_entity_poly.pdbx_strand_id
1 'polypeptide(L)'
;MIHRRHFLATAALAAVTPTLSSAQANAAPYRITKGRIRQSVVHWNMKPLTVVELADAAAAMGLGSVELIGPEHWPVLKERGLTCAIAGSHGFAKGFAHVEEHDECIAKLRQSIDACVTHGVERVITFSGFRRGLDDATARKNMIEGLKKILPYAEEKKVTLCLEMLNSKVTEEMKGHPDYWCDHIGKALDICQAIGSERMKILFDLYHVQIMDGDLIRHYQQCREYVGHIHTAGNPGRAELDDQ
;
A
#
# COMPACT_ATOMS: atom_id res chain seq x y z
N MET A 1 -37.04 -21.37 -56.67
CA MET A 1 -35.71 -21.37 -57.33
C MET A 1 -35.11 -20.01 -57.22
N ILE A 2 -34.18 -19.77 -56.28
CA ILE A 2 -33.44 -18.50 -56.18
C ILE A 2 -31.97 -18.88 -56.01
N HIS A 3 -31.15 -18.43 -56.95
CA HIS A 3 -29.72 -18.71 -57.05
C HIS A 3 -28.92 -18.01 -55.93
N ARG A 4 -28.09 -18.78 -55.18
CA ARG A 4 -27.01 -18.28 -54.36
C ARG A 4 -25.83 -17.85 -55.24
N ARG A 5 -25.49 -16.56 -55.23
CA ARG A 5 -24.22 -16.07 -55.80
C ARG A 5 -23.21 -16.01 -54.64
N HIS A 6 -22.11 -16.79 -54.77
CA HIS A 6 -20.93 -16.71 -53.91
C HIS A 6 -20.15 -15.45 -54.25
N PHE A 7 -19.94 -14.59 -53.24
CA PHE A 7 -18.94 -13.52 -53.29
C PHE A 7 -17.72 -14.02 -52.46
N LEU A 8 -16.66 -14.32 -53.18
CA LEU A 8 -15.33 -14.50 -52.62
C LEU A 8 -14.67 -13.13 -52.51
N ALA A 9 -14.62 -12.55 -51.34
CA ALA A 9 -13.81 -11.36 -51.04
C ALA A 9 -12.47 -11.85 -50.44
N THR A 10 -11.42 -11.72 -51.21
CA THR A 10 -10.04 -11.88 -50.77
C THR A 10 -9.67 -10.67 -49.88
N ALA A 11 -9.64 -10.87 -48.58
CA ALA A 11 -9.11 -9.88 -47.64
C ALA A 11 -7.58 -10.02 -47.59
N ALA A 12 -6.87 -9.05 -48.17
CA ALA A 12 -5.46 -8.89 -47.97
C ALA A 12 -5.22 -8.38 -46.53
N LEU A 13 -4.67 -9.24 -45.66
CA LEU A 13 -4.17 -8.82 -44.37
C LEU A 13 -2.89 -7.99 -44.57
N ALA A 14 -3.02 -6.67 -44.53
CA ALA A 14 -1.86 -5.79 -44.35
C ALA A 14 -1.43 -5.92 -42.88
N ALA A 15 -0.29 -6.56 -42.62
CA ALA A 15 0.35 -6.56 -41.31
C ALA A 15 0.82 -5.14 -41.04
N VAL A 16 0.05 -4.41 -40.20
CA VAL A 16 0.50 -3.16 -39.61
C VAL A 16 1.43 -3.54 -38.45
N THR A 17 2.72 -3.55 -38.70
CA THR A 17 3.72 -3.54 -37.62
C THR A 17 3.62 -2.18 -36.94
N PRO A 18 3.35 -2.09 -35.62
CA PRO A 18 3.42 -0.83 -34.94
C PRO A 18 4.89 -0.38 -34.93
N THR A 19 5.24 0.59 -35.77
CA THR A 19 6.48 1.33 -35.63
C THR A 19 6.35 2.13 -34.31
N LEU A 20 6.95 1.64 -33.23
CA LEU A 20 7.18 2.45 -32.04
C LEU A 20 7.90 3.72 -32.49
N SER A 21 7.20 4.83 -32.39
CA SER A 21 7.73 6.15 -32.76
C SER A 21 8.99 6.41 -31.96
N SER A 22 10.12 6.61 -32.64
CA SER A 22 11.42 6.98 -32.08
C SER A 22 11.40 8.32 -31.31
N ALA A 23 10.26 9.00 -31.25
CA ALA A 23 10.07 10.24 -30.51
C ALA A 23 10.00 10.03 -28.98
N GLN A 24 9.74 8.81 -28.50
CA GLN A 24 9.72 8.51 -27.06
C GLN A 24 11.11 8.26 -26.45
N ALA A 25 12.11 8.01 -27.26
CA ALA A 25 13.47 7.69 -26.79
C ALA A 25 14.31 8.90 -26.32
N ASN A 26 13.84 10.15 -26.55
CA ASN A 26 14.62 11.37 -26.26
C ASN A 26 13.92 12.36 -25.32
N ALA A 27 12.82 12.01 -24.69
CA ALA A 27 12.26 12.86 -23.64
C ALA A 27 13.15 12.76 -22.40
N ALA A 28 13.62 13.89 -21.87
CA ALA A 28 14.33 13.93 -20.60
C ALA A 28 13.44 13.25 -19.53
N PRO A 29 14.02 12.41 -18.66
CA PRO A 29 13.23 11.72 -17.64
C PRO A 29 12.46 12.75 -16.80
N TYR A 30 11.17 12.45 -16.55
CA TYR A 30 10.34 13.30 -15.70
C TYR A 30 11.00 13.47 -14.33
N ARG A 31 10.98 14.69 -13.82
CA ARG A 31 11.51 15.01 -12.49
C ARG A 31 10.49 15.83 -11.70
N ILE A 32 10.33 15.48 -10.44
CA ILE A 32 9.51 16.24 -9.49
C ILE A 32 10.15 17.62 -9.30
N THR A 33 9.38 18.68 -9.58
CA THR A 33 9.88 20.08 -9.50
C THR A 33 9.31 20.85 -8.32
N LYS A 34 8.11 20.49 -7.83
CA LYS A 34 7.41 21.28 -6.81
C LYS A 34 7.64 20.79 -5.39
N GLY A 35 7.99 19.54 -5.16
CA GLY A 35 8.31 18.96 -3.85
C GLY A 35 7.27 19.15 -2.74
N ARG A 36 5.98 19.37 -3.09
CA ARG A 36 4.91 19.62 -2.12
C ARG A 36 4.45 18.37 -1.39
N ILE A 37 4.69 17.22 -1.96
CA ILE A 37 4.35 15.89 -1.44
C ILE A 37 5.64 15.08 -1.41
N ARG A 38 5.88 14.38 -0.30
CA ARG A 38 6.96 13.40 -0.20
C ARG A 38 6.45 12.11 -0.84
N GLN A 39 6.89 11.86 -2.07
CA GLN A 39 6.45 10.71 -2.86
C GLN A 39 7.38 9.52 -2.64
N SER A 40 6.79 8.35 -2.62
CA SER A 40 7.47 7.06 -2.60
C SER A 40 6.92 6.13 -3.67
N VAL A 41 7.59 5.02 -3.88
CA VAL A 41 7.16 3.97 -4.80
C VAL A 41 7.33 2.61 -4.15
N VAL A 42 6.39 1.71 -4.43
CA VAL A 42 6.41 0.31 -3.96
C VAL A 42 7.12 -0.56 -4.99
N HIS A 43 8.07 -1.41 -4.53
CA HIS A 43 8.87 -2.22 -5.45
C HIS A 43 8.08 -3.35 -6.13
N TRP A 44 7.14 -4.00 -5.43
CA TRP A 44 6.49 -5.20 -5.95
C TRP A 44 5.64 -4.95 -7.21
N ASN A 45 5.15 -3.73 -7.43
CA ASN A 45 4.40 -3.34 -8.63
C ASN A 45 5.29 -2.80 -9.77
N MET A 46 6.60 -2.63 -9.53
CA MET A 46 7.58 -2.15 -10.51
C MET A 46 8.45 -3.25 -11.10
N LYS A 47 8.08 -4.52 -10.90
CA LYS A 47 8.79 -5.64 -11.50
C LYS A 47 8.68 -5.59 -13.04
N PRO A 48 9.75 -5.96 -13.77
CA PRO A 48 10.90 -6.77 -13.28
C PRO A 48 12.10 -5.97 -12.71
N LEU A 49 11.97 -4.67 -12.45
CA LEU A 49 13.08 -3.88 -11.90
C LEU A 49 13.59 -4.50 -10.59
N THR A 50 14.89 -4.55 -10.44
CA THR A 50 15.54 -4.82 -9.14
C THR A 50 15.35 -3.62 -8.20
N VAL A 51 15.55 -3.83 -6.90
CA VAL A 51 15.51 -2.72 -5.93
C VAL A 51 16.54 -1.64 -6.26
N VAL A 52 17.72 -2.03 -6.76
CA VAL A 52 18.80 -1.09 -7.15
C VAL A 52 18.34 -0.22 -8.33
N GLU A 53 17.85 -0.84 -9.40
CA GLU A 53 17.35 -0.12 -10.58
C GLU A 53 16.18 0.81 -10.23
N LEU A 54 15.26 0.35 -9.39
CA LEU A 54 14.15 1.17 -8.93
C LEU A 54 14.64 2.35 -8.08
N ALA A 55 15.61 2.13 -7.19
CA ALA A 55 16.21 3.19 -6.38
C ALA A 55 16.95 4.23 -7.24
N ASP A 56 17.68 3.81 -8.27
CA ASP A 56 18.32 4.70 -9.22
C ASP A 56 17.28 5.56 -9.98
N ALA A 57 16.20 4.94 -10.47
CA ALA A 57 15.11 5.64 -11.14
C ALA A 57 14.38 6.61 -10.20
N ALA A 58 14.06 6.17 -8.99
CA ALA A 58 13.41 6.99 -7.98
C ALA A 58 14.22 8.25 -7.62
N ALA A 59 15.52 8.08 -7.41
CA ALA A 59 16.43 9.20 -7.15
C ALA A 59 16.52 10.17 -8.34
N ALA A 60 16.64 9.65 -9.57
CA ALA A 60 16.67 10.47 -10.78
C ALA A 60 15.38 11.29 -10.96
N MET A 61 14.22 10.71 -10.64
CA MET A 61 12.92 11.39 -10.68
C MET A 61 12.69 12.37 -9.50
N GLY A 62 13.54 12.32 -8.47
CA GLY A 62 13.39 13.17 -7.29
C GLY A 62 12.34 12.67 -6.28
N LEU A 63 12.04 11.38 -6.28
CA LEU A 63 11.28 10.74 -5.21
C LEU A 63 12.06 10.77 -3.89
N GLY A 64 11.36 10.73 -2.77
CA GLY A 64 12.01 10.72 -1.44
C GLY A 64 12.30 9.33 -0.90
N SER A 65 11.61 8.30 -1.42
CA SER A 65 11.66 6.97 -0.82
C SER A 65 11.20 5.86 -1.77
N VAL A 66 11.64 4.64 -1.42
CA VAL A 66 11.07 3.36 -1.87
C VAL A 66 10.57 2.65 -0.62
N GLU A 67 9.44 1.96 -0.68
CA GLU A 67 8.80 1.42 0.52
C GLU A 67 8.43 -0.06 0.41
N LEU A 68 8.09 -0.67 1.55
CA LEU A 68 7.69 -2.07 1.70
C LEU A 68 8.72 -3.06 1.13
N ILE A 69 10.00 -2.70 1.22
CA ILE A 69 11.15 -3.57 0.94
C ILE A 69 11.84 -3.96 2.24
N GLY A 70 12.55 -5.09 2.24
CA GLY A 70 13.28 -5.59 3.40
C GLY A 70 14.42 -4.68 3.86
N PRO A 71 14.76 -4.72 5.16
CA PRO A 71 15.81 -3.86 5.74
C PRO A 71 17.20 -4.10 5.12
N GLU A 72 17.44 -5.25 4.53
CA GLU A 72 18.68 -5.57 3.79
C GLU A 72 18.91 -4.64 2.58
N HIS A 73 17.85 -4.03 2.07
CA HIS A 73 17.92 -3.09 0.95
C HIS A 73 18.02 -1.62 1.36
N TRP A 74 17.81 -1.27 2.62
CA TRP A 74 17.78 0.12 3.06
C TRP A 74 19.11 0.84 2.95
N PRO A 75 20.30 0.18 3.11
CA PRO A 75 21.58 0.80 2.80
C PRO A 75 21.67 1.30 1.36
N VAL A 76 21.16 0.54 0.39
CA VAL A 76 21.10 0.92 -1.05
C VAL A 76 20.31 2.21 -1.27
N LEU A 77 19.20 2.37 -0.54
CA LEU A 77 18.39 3.61 -0.58
C LEU A 77 19.20 4.80 -0.05
N LYS A 78 19.84 4.63 1.10
CA LYS A 78 20.61 5.67 1.77
C LYS A 78 21.77 6.19 0.90
N GLU A 79 22.47 5.31 0.18
CA GLU A 79 23.54 5.67 -0.76
C GLU A 79 23.04 6.61 -1.88
N ARG A 80 21.74 6.59 -2.19
CA ARG A 80 21.07 7.39 -3.22
C ARG A 80 20.31 8.59 -2.67
N GLY A 81 20.46 8.87 -1.37
CA GLY A 81 19.72 9.95 -0.70
C GLY A 81 18.22 9.64 -0.49
N LEU A 82 17.83 8.37 -0.64
CA LEU A 82 16.46 7.90 -0.41
C LEU A 82 16.32 7.28 0.98
N THR A 83 15.06 7.13 1.42
CA THR A 83 14.70 6.40 2.65
C THR A 83 13.69 5.29 2.34
N CYS A 84 13.39 4.45 3.33
CA CYS A 84 12.18 3.64 3.32
C CYS A 84 11.05 4.44 3.98
N ALA A 85 9.94 4.69 3.27
CA ALA A 85 8.85 5.51 3.82
C ALA A 85 8.07 4.79 4.91
N ILE A 86 7.86 3.48 4.73
CA ILE A 86 7.19 2.58 5.68
C ILE A 86 7.73 1.17 5.52
N ALA A 87 8.05 0.53 6.62
CA ALA A 87 8.55 -0.84 6.69
C ALA A 87 7.41 -1.85 6.68
N GLY A 88 7.65 -3.03 6.10
CA GLY A 88 6.75 -4.18 6.21
C GLY A 88 6.74 -4.77 7.63
N SER A 89 5.76 -5.67 7.90
CA SER A 89 5.63 -6.40 9.17
C SER A 89 5.12 -7.84 8.97
N HIS A 90 4.09 -8.24 9.71
CA HIS A 90 3.52 -9.60 9.72
C HIS A 90 2.65 -9.93 8.47
N GLY A 91 2.38 -8.94 7.58
CA GLY A 91 1.50 -9.11 6.43
C GLY A 91 0.01 -9.11 6.81
N PHE A 92 -0.86 -9.06 5.80
CA PHE A 92 -2.31 -8.89 5.99
C PHE A 92 -3.06 -10.19 6.31
N ALA A 93 -2.46 -11.37 6.08
CA ALA A 93 -3.14 -12.65 6.25
C ALA A 93 -3.44 -12.98 7.72
N LYS A 94 -2.55 -12.56 8.60
CA LYS A 94 -2.69 -12.64 10.06
C LYS A 94 -2.74 -11.25 10.65
N GLY A 95 -3.36 -11.12 11.83
CA GLY A 95 -3.43 -9.82 12.48
C GLY A 95 -4.12 -9.83 13.84
N PHE A 96 -4.33 -8.65 14.35
CA PHE A 96 -4.76 -8.47 15.73
C PHE A 96 -6.25 -8.77 15.99
N ALA A 97 -7.06 -9.06 14.96
CA ALA A 97 -8.43 -9.50 15.16
C ALA A 97 -8.52 -10.86 15.89
N HIS A 98 -7.48 -11.69 15.81
CA HIS A 98 -7.41 -13.02 16.42
C HIS A 98 -6.36 -13.08 17.52
N VAL A 99 -6.78 -13.40 18.75
CA VAL A 99 -5.90 -13.41 19.93
C VAL A 99 -4.74 -14.40 19.79
N GLU A 100 -4.99 -15.53 19.14
CA GLU A 100 -3.98 -16.58 18.88
C GLU A 100 -2.87 -16.14 17.91
N GLU A 101 -3.06 -15.04 17.19
CA GLU A 101 -2.07 -14.48 16.26
C GLU A 101 -1.25 -13.34 16.90
N HIS A 102 -1.65 -12.83 18.06
CA HIS A 102 -1.02 -11.67 18.68
C HIS A 102 0.48 -11.87 18.91
N ASP A 103 0.90 -13.00 19.45
CA ASP A 103 2.31 -13.21 19.80
C ASP A 103 3.21 -13.21 18.56
N GLU A 104 2.75 -13.85 17.47
CA GLU A 104 3.48 -13.84 16.20
C GLU A 104 3.53 -12.42 15.60
N CYS A 105 2.40 -11.71 15.56
CA CYS A 105 2.33 -10.35 15.04
C CYS A 105 3.21 -9.39 15.85
N ILE A 106 3.17 -9.50 17.17
CA ILE A 106 4.01 -8.69 18.09
C ILE A 106 5.49 -8.96 17.86
N ALA A 107 5.89 -10.24 17.74
CA ALA A 107 7.29 -10.60 17.48
C ALA A 107 7.79 -10.01 16.15
N LYS A 108 6.99 -10.08 15.09
CA LYS A 108 7.29 -9.49 13.77
C LYS A 108 7.38 -7.95 13.84
N LEU A 109 6.44 -7.31 14.52
CA LEU A 109 6.46 -5.86 14.71
C LEU A 109 7.70 -5.41 15.49
N ARG A 110 8.12 -6.13 16.55
CA ARG A 110 9.36 -5.83 17.27
C ARG A 110 10.57 -5.87 16.34
N GLN A 111 10.71 -6.93 15.54
CA GLN A 111 11.81 -7.05 14.56
C GLN A 111 11.80 -5.87 13.58
N SER A 112 10.64 -5.49 13.05
CA SER A 112 10.52 -4.37 12.13
C SER A 112 10.83 -3.03 12.81
N ILE A 113 10.38 -2.82 14.03
CA ILE A 113 10.69 -1.62 14.82
C ILE A 113 12.20 -1.51 15.08
N ASP A 114 12.87 -2.60 15.45
CA ASP A 114 14.32 -2.61 15.71
C ASP A 114 15.11 -2.28 14.43
N ALA A 115 14.71 -2.85 13.30
CA ALA A 115 15.30 -2.51 12.01
C ALA A 115 15.05 -1.02 11.65
N CYS A 116 13.86 -0.51 11.90
CA CYS A 116 13.52 0.90 11.69
C CYS A 116 14.42 1.83 12.49
N VAL A 117 14.64 1.54 13.78
CA VAL A 117 15.55 2.33 14.64
C VAL A 117 16.98 2.32 14.10
N THR A 118 17.46 1.15 13.67
CA THR A 118 18.85 0.99 13.15
C THR A 118 19.08 1.84 11.90
N HIS A 119 18.06 1.99 11.05
CA HIS A 119 18.19 2.65 9.75
C HIS A 119 17.50 4.01 9.64
N GLY A 120 16.89 4.50 10.71
CA GLY A 120 16.19 5.79 10.71
C GLY A 120 14.86 5.79 9.95
N VAL A 121 14.19 4.63 9.86
CA VAL A 121 12.83 4.50 9.31
C VAL A 121 11.83 4.80 10.41
N GLU A 122 10.79 5.54 10.12
CA GLU A 122 9.88 6.08 11.16
C GLU A 122 8.57 5.31 11.31
N ARG A 123 8.22 4.45 10.35
CA ARG A 123 6.90 3.83 10.25
C ARG A 123 6.97 2.35 9.94
N VAL A 124 6.03 1.62 10.51
CA VAL A 124 5.80 0.19 10.25
C VAL A 124 4.32 -0.02 9.96
N ILE A 125 4.01 -0.74 8.88
CA ILE A 125 2.64 -1.12 8.55
C ILE A 125 2.17 -2.24 9.49
N THR A 126 0.89 -2.23 9.86
CA THR A 126 0.24 -3.32 10.60
C THR A 126 -1.16 -3.59 10.08
N PHE A 127 -1.72 -4.76 10.39
CA PHE A 127 -2.95 -5.25 9.78
C PHE A 127 -3.88 -5.89 10.82
N SER A 128 -5.17 -5.92 10.49
CA SER A 128 -6.17 -6.60 11.31
C SER A 128 -6.19 -8.12 11.15
N GLY A 129 -5.82 -8.61 9.97
CA GLY A 129 -6.13 -9.98 9.58
C GLY A 129 -7.56 -10.14 9.07
N PHE A 130 -7.92 -11.37 8.67
CA PHE A 130 -9.24 -11.72 8.17
C PHE A 130 -10.23 -11.97 9.30
N ARG A 131 -11.55 -11.83 9.03
CA ARG A 131 -12.63 -12.08 10.01
C ARG A 131 -12.70 -13.53 10.45
N ARG A 132 -12.69 -14.44 9.51
CA ARG A 132 -12.83 -15.89 9.77
C ARG A 132 -13.99 -16.22 10.72
N GLY A 133 -15.12 -15.52 10.51
CA GLY A 133 -16.33 -15.71 11.30
C GLY A 133 -16.42 -14.95 12.62
N LEU A 134 -15.40 -14.16 13.02
CA LEU A 134 -15.49 -13.30 14.20
C LEU A 134 -16.52 -12.17 13.98
N ASP A 135 -17.29 -11.89 15.01
CA ASP A 135 -18.13 -10.69 15.06
C ASP A 135 -17.28 -9.43 15.27
N ASP A 136 -17.83 -8.29 14.85
CA ASP A 136 -17.12 -7.02 14.87
C ASP A 136 -16.73 -6.56 16.29
N ALA A 137 -17.54 -6.84 17.30
CA ALA A 137 -17.26 -6.43 18.68
C ALA A 137 -16.10 -7.22 19.27
N THR A 138 -16.07 -8.53 19.04
CA THR A 138 -14.97 -9.41 19.47
C THR A 138 -13.67 -9.05 18.75
N ALA A 139 -13.70 -8.90 17.42
CA ALA A 139 -12.53 -8.53 16.66
C ALA A 139 -11.97 -7.15 17.07
N ARG A 140 -12.86 -6.15 17.26
CA ARG A 140 -12.49 -4.83 17.79
C ARG A 140 -11.78 -4.90 19.14
N LYS A 141 -12.34 -5.66 20.07
CA LYS A 141 -11.75 -5.87 21.40
C LYS A 141 -10.35 -6.46 21.28
N ASN A 142 -10.22 -7.55 20.53
CA ASN A 142 -8.95 -8.23 20.29
C ASN A 142 -7.90 -7.29 19.68
N MET A 143 -8.28 -6.51 18.66
CA MET A 143 -7.42 -5.50 18.03
C MET A 143 -6.83 -4.52 19.05
N ILE A 144 -7.69 -3.94 19.89
CA ILE A 144 -7.28 -2.97 20.92
C ILE A 144 -6.35 -3.62 21.94
N GLU A 145 -6.71 -4.80 22.44
CA GLU A 145 -5.91 -5.53 23.44
C GLU A 145 -4.55 -5.93 22.88
N GLY A 146 -4.50 -6.46 21.66
CA GLY A 146 -3.27 -6.89 21.02
C GLY A 146 -2.32 -5.73 20.70
N LEU A 147 -2.84 -4.66 20.09
CA LEU A 147 -2.06 -3.47 19.75
C LEU A 147 -1.52 -2.76 21.02
N LYS A 148 -2.30 -2.69 22.09
CA LYS A 148 -1.83 -2.14 23.37
C LYS A 148 -0.63 -2.88 23.99
N LYS A 149 -0.40 -4.14 23.62
CA LYS A 149 0.79 -4.90 24.10
C LYS A 149 2.09 -4.46 23.42
N ILE A 150 2.02 -4.04 22.16
CA ILE A 150 3.21 -3.65 21.37
C ILE A 150 3.48 -2.14 21.41
N LEU A 151 2.44 -1.33 21.57
CA LEU A 151 2.55 0.13 21.50
C LEU A 151 3.56 0.76 22.48
N PRO A 152 3.69 0.35 23.75
CA PRO A 152 4.71 0.92 24.63
C PRO A 152 6.12 0.77 24.05
N TYR A 153 6.39 -0.33 23.34
CA TYR A 153 7.67 -0.53 22.68
C TYR A 153 7.84 0.41 21.48
N ALA A 154 6.80 0.57 20.66
CA ALA A 154 6.82 1.50 19.53
C ALA A 154 6.99 2.97 19.99
N GLU A 155 6.37 3.33 21.12
CA GLU A 155 6.51 4.66 21.76
C GLU A 155 7.93 4.90 22.25
N GLU A 156 8.52 3.96 22.99
CA GLU A 156 9.92 4.00 23.44
C GLU A 156 10.88 4.21 22.28
N LYS A 157 10.68 3.45 21.21
CA LYS A 157 11.50 3.49 20.00
C LYS A 157 11.18 4.64 19.06
N LYS A 158 10.13 5.41 19.32
CA LYS A 158 9.63 6.53 18.49
C LYS A 158 9.26 6.10 17.06
N VAL A 159 8.83 4.85 16.87
CA VAL A 159 8.35 4.30 15.60
C VAL A 159 6.83 4.29 15.59
N THR A 160 6.22 4.70 14.48
CA THR A 160 4.77 4.79 14.34
C THR A 160 4.23 3.52 13.67
N LEU A 161 3.24 2.90 14.26
CA LEU A 161 2.48 1.81 13.67
C LEU A 161 1.34 2.40 12.83
N CYS A 162 1.23 1.99 11.57
CA CYS A 162 0.19 2.43 10.67
C CYS A 162 -0.73 1.26 10.31
N LEU A 163 -1.96 1.28 10.81
CA LEU A 163 -2.97 0.26 10.50
C LEU A 163 -3.55 0.51 9.12
N GLU A 164 -3.36 -0.45 8.22
CA GLU A 164 -3.94 -0.39 6.88
C GLU A 164 -5.34 -1.00 6.87
N MET A 165 -6.30 -0.23 6.31
CA MET A 165 -7.58 -0.76 5.91
C MET A 165 -7.49 -1.27 4.47
N LEU A 166 -8.09 -2.44 4.21
CA LEU A 166 -8.08 -3.08 2.90
C LEU A 166 -9.53 -3.38 2.45
N ASN A 167 -9.83 -3.23 1.16
CA ASN A 167 -11.17 -3.53 0.69
C ASN A 167 -11.45 -5.04 0.70
N SER A 168 -12.66 -5.40 1.15
CA SER A 168 -13.18 -6.76 1.18
C SER A 168 -14.13 -7.09 0.02
N LYS A 169 -14.41 -6.13 -0.87
CA LYS A 169 -15.36 -6.28 -1.98
C LYS A 169 -14.77 -6.90 -3.23
N VAL A 170 -13.52 -6.54 -3.57
CA VAL A 170 -12.89 -7.04 -4.78
C VAL A 170 -12.28 -8.41 -4.52
N THR A 171 -12.60 -9.39 -5.39
CA THR A 171 -12.13 -10.78 -5.26
C THR A 171 -10.90 -11.09 -6.10
N GLU A 172 -10.52 -10.16 -6.99
CA GLU A 172 -9.34 -10.32 -7.84
C GLU A 172 -8.07 -10.19 -6.99
N GLU A 173 -7.14 -11.12 -7.22
CA GLU A 173 -5.87 -11.19 -6.50
C GLU A 173 -5.10 -9.88 -6.60
N MET A 174 -4.48 -9.44 -5.52
CA MET A 174 -3.75 -8.18 -5.37
C MET A 174 -4.61 -6.90 -5.51
N LYS A 175 -5.92 -7.02 -5.77
CA LYS A 175 -6.82 -5.86 -5.88
C LYS A 175 -7.81 -5.76 -4.72
N GLY A 176 -8.06 -6.85 -4.02
CA GLY A 176 -8.92 -6.87 -2.85
C GLY A 176 -8.58 -8.03 -1.92
N HIS A 177 -9.19 -8.01 -0.74
CA HIS A 177 -8.93 -8.95 0.34
C HIS A 177 -10.26 -9.39 0.96
N PRO A 178 -11.04 -10.27 0.29
CA PRO A 178 -12.32 -10.77 0.81
C PRO A 178 -12.17 -11.29 2.24
N ASP A 179 -13.14 -10.96 3.09
CA ASP A 179 -13.15 -11.31 4.52
C ASP A 179 -12.14 -10.54 5.40
N TYR A 180 -11.41 -9.52 4.89
CA TYR A 180 -10.56 -8.68 5.74
C TYR A 180 -11.39 -7.91 6.77
N TRP A 181 -10.93 -7.86 8.04
CA TRP A 181 -11.77 -7.28 9.09
C TRP A 181 -11.81 -5.75 9.06
N CYS A 182 -10.64 -5.09 9.00
CA CYS A 182 -10.55 -3.62 8.98
C CYS A 182 -10.77 -3.08 7.56
N ASP A 183 -11.96 -3.28 7.04
CA ASP A 183 -12.33 -3.01 5.65
C ASP A 183 -13.03 -1.66 5.42
N HIS A 184 -13.26 -0.89 6.48
CA HIS A 184 -13.83 0.46 6.44
C HIS A 184 -12.94 1.44 7.19
N ILE A 185 -12.82 2.67 6.68
CA ILE A 185 -11.97 3.69 7.31
C ILE A 185 -12.44 4.04 8.72
N GLY A 186 -13.76 3.96 8.97
CA GLY A 186 -14.35 4.16 10.29
C GLY A 186 -13.85 3.17 11.34
N LYS A 187 -13.56 1.91 10.96
CA LYS A 187 -12.99 0.92 11.87
C LYS A 187 -11.55 1.27 12.24
N ALA A 188 -10.73 1.66 11.26
CA ALA A 188 -9.36 2.07 11.52
C ALA A 188 -9.29 3.30 12.43
N LEU A 189 -10.17 4.28 12.21
CA LEU A 189 -10.29 5.48 13.04
C LEU A 189 -10.70 5.13 14.47
N ASP A 190 -11.71 4.30 14.64
CA ASP A 190 -12.18 3.85 15.96
C ASP A 190 -11.08 3.13 16.75
N ILE A 191 -10.31 2.24 16.11
CA ILE A 191 -9.16 1.58 16.75
C ILE A 191 -8.12 2.61 17.21
N CYS A 192 -7.73 3.56 16.35
CA CYS A 192 -6.77 4.59 16.73
C CYS A 192 -7.27 5.46 17.89
N GLN A 193 -8.53 5.86 17.89
CA GLN A 193 -9.16 6.64 18.97
C GLN A 193 -9.24 5.88 20.27
N ALA A 194 -9.67 4.61 20.23
CA ALA A 194 -9.79 3.77 21.42
C ALA A 194 -8.43 3.44 22.07
N ILE A 195 -7.37 3.43 21.28
CA ILE A 195 -6.00 3.23 21.76
C ILE A 195 -5.43 4.53 22.34
N GLY A 196 -5.62 5.66 21.65
CA GLY A 196 -5.21 6.99 22.11
C GLY A 196 -3.69 7.24 22.11
N SER A 197 -2.90 6.46 21.36
CA SER A 197 -1.46 6.65 21.24
C SER A 197 -1.09 7.48 20.02
N GLU A 198 -0.14 8.43 20.17
CA GLU A 198 0.45 9.17 19.05
C GLU A 198 1.24 8.28 18.09
N ARG A 199 1.60 7.06 18.51
CA ARG A 199 2.29 6.08 17.68
C ARG A 199 1.37 5.04 17.06
N MET A 200 0.04 5.21 17.19
CA MET A 200 -0.96 4.43 16.48
C MET A 200 -1.66 5.31 15.47
N LYS A 201 -1.41 5.09 14.19
CA LYS A 201 -1.94 5.89 13.09
C LYS A 201 -2.60 4.97 12.04
N ILE A 202 -3.25 5.60 11.07
CA ILE A 202 -3.88 4.96 9.93
C ILE A 202 -2.92 5.02 8.74
N LEU A 203 -2.78 3.95 8.00
CA LEU A 203 -2.38 4.00 6.61
C LEU A 203 -3.64 4.20 5.77
N PHE A 204 -3.80 5.39 5.20
CA PHE A 204 -4.94 5.77 4.39
C PHE A 204 -4.66 5.42 2.93
N ASP A 205 -5.12 4.24 2.48
CA ASP A 205 -5.02 3.84 1.08
C ASP A 205 -6.24 4.34 0.31
N LEU A 206 -6.03 5.31 -0.58
CA LEU A 206 -7.11 5.93 -1.36
C LEU A 206 -7.87 4.91 -2.21
N TYR A 207 -7.18 3.92 -2.77
CA TYR A 207 -7.80 2.88 -3.58
C TYR A 207 -8.80 2.04 -2.75
N HIS A 208 -8.37 1.57 -1.58
CA HIS A 208 -9.21 0.75 -0.72
C HIS A 208 -10.38 1.54 -0.12
N VAL A 209 -10.13 2.77 0.35
CA VAL A 209 -11.17 3.66 0.89
C VAL A 209 -12.21 3.99 -0.18
N GLN A 210 -11.79 4.28 -1.42
CA GLN A 210 -12.72 4.58 -2.51
C GLN A 210 -13.68 3.43 -2.79
N ILE A 211 -13.21 2.19 -2.76
CA ILE A 211 -14.03 0.99 -3.00
C ILE A 211 -15.05 0.75 -1.88
N MET A 212 -14.62 0.93 -0.64
CA MET A 212 -15.43 0.57 0.52
C MET A 212 -16.37 1.71 0.94
N ASP A 213 -15.84 2.91 1.05
CA ASP A 213 -16.52 4.05 1.68
C ASP A 213 -16.82 5.18 0.69
N GLY A 214 -16.02 5.35 -0.38
CA GLY A 214 -16.14 6.50 -1.28
C GLY A 214 -15.77 7.82 -0.61
N ASP A 215 -16.23 8.96 -1.16
CA ASP A 215 -16.11 10.31 -0.56
C ASP A 215 -14.75 10.58 0.13
N LEU A 216 -13.66 10.34 -0.60
CA LEU A 216 -12.28 10.35 -0.09
C LEU A 216 -11.93 11.62 0.68
N ILE A 217 -12.35 12.79 0.16
CA ILE A 217 -12.01 14.08 0.76
C ILE A 217 -12.62 14.22 2.15
N ARG A 218 -13.90 13.88 2.31
CA ARG A 218 -14.58 13.94 3.61
C ARG A 218 -13.97 12.96 4.60
N HIS A 219 -13.76 11.71 4.19
CA HIS A 219 -13.15 10.70 5.05
C HIS A 219 -11.73 11.10 5.47
N TYR A 220 -10.92 11.62 4.56
CA TYR A 220 -9.61 12.13 4.90
C TYR A 220 -9.69 13.28 5.92
N GLN A 221 -10.59 14.25 5.71
CA GLN A 221 -10.78 15.37 6.65
C GLN A 221 -11.18 14.90 8.06
N GLN A 222 -12.00 13.84 8.16
CA GLN A 222 -12.44 13.28 9.44
C GLN A 222 -11.30 12.58 10.20
N CYS A 223 -10.38 11.93 9.51
CA CYS A 223 -9.33 11.12 10.14
C CYS A 223 -7.92 11.70 10.00
N ARG A 224 -7.73 12.88 9.40
CA ARG A 224 -6.41 13.44 9.03
C ARG A 224 -5.38 13.47 10.16
N GLU A 225 -5.80 13.72 11.40
CA GLU A 225 -4.92 13.78 12.57
C GLU A 225 -4.40 12.39 12.97
N TYR A 226 -5.10 11.34 12.52
CA TYR A 226 -4.72 9.95 12.72
C TYR A 226 -3.98 9.36 11.51
N VAL A 227 -3.86 10.06 10.38
CA VAL A 227 -3.16 9.55 9.19
C VAL A 227 -1.66 9.65 9.38
N GLY A 228 -0.97 8.52 9.33
CA GLY A 228 0.49 8.41 9.42
C GLY A 228 1.15 8.17 8.07
N HIS A 229 0.44 7.58 7.11
CA HIS A 229 0.92 7.29 5.76
C HIS A 229 -0.24 7.22 4.77
N ILE A 230 0.06 7.43 3.49
CA ILE A 230 -0.95 7.39 2.41
C ILE A 230 -0.44 6.48 1.29
N HIS A 231 -1.29 5.55 0.84
CA HIS A 231 -1.11 4.83 -0.40
C HIS A 231 -2.07 5.33 -1.47
N THR A 232 -1.67 5.22 -2.72
CA THR A 232 -2.48 5.60 -3.88
C THR A 232 -2.40 4.54 -4.97
N ALA A 233 -3.53 4.27 -5.60
CA ALA A 233 -3.63 3.56 -6.87
C ALA A 233 -4.91 3.99 -7.57
N GLY A 234 -4.97 3.83 -8.89
CA GLY A 234 -6.14 4.17 -9.69
C GLY A 234 -7.33 3.26 -9.43
N ASN A 235 -8.52 3.80 -9.51
CA ASN A 235 -9.78 3.11 -9.33
C ASN A 235 -10.71 3.41 -10.52
N PRO A 236 -11.30 2.39 -11.18
CA PRO A 236 -11.26 0.96 -10.84
C PRO A 236 -9.96 0.26 -11.25
N GLY A 237 -9.74 -0.94 -10.71
CA GLY A 237 -8.76 -1.89 -11.24
C GLY A 237 -7.37 -1.83 -10.64
N ARG A 238 -7.10 -0.92 -9.67
CA ARG A 238 -5.77 -0.69 -9.07
C ARG A 238 -4.73 -0.35 -10.13
N ALA A 239 -5.13 0.49 -11.09
CA ALA A 239 -4.35 0.91 -12.24
C ALA A 239 -3.55 2.20 -11.95
N GLU A 240 -2.97 2.77 -13.02
CA GLU A 240 -2.34 4.08 -12.95
C GLU A 240 -3.35 5.19 -12.61
N LEU A 241 -2.89 6.26 -11.98
CA LEU A 241 -3.75 7.36 -11.56
C LEU A 241 -4.32 8.17 -12.74
N ASP A 242 -3.65 8.14 -13.89
CA ASP A 242 -4.03 8.88 -15.08
C ASP A 242 -5.11 8.18 -15.93
N ASP A 243 -5.38 6.91 -15.64
CA ASP A 243 -6.31 6.05 -16.41
C ASP A 243 -7.73 5.98 -15.78
N GLN A 244 -8.16 7.01 -15.04
CA GLN A 244 -9.44 7.05 -14.34
C GLN A 244 -10.46 7.95 -15.00
#